data_feaf3d28f7877387df0831c65c7f891b
#
_entry.id   feaf3d28f7877387df0831c65c7f891b
#
_cell.length_a   1.000
_cell.length_b   1.000
_cell.length_c   1.000
_cell.angle_alpha   90.00
_cell.angle_beta   90.00
_cell.angle_gamma   90.00
#
_symmetry.space_group_name_H-M   'P 1'
#
loop_
_entity.id
_entity.type
_entity.pdbx_description
1 polymer ?
#
loop_
_entity_poly.entity_id
_entity_poly.type
_entity_poly.pdbx_seq_one_letter_code
_entity_poly.pdbx_strand_id
1 'polypeptide(L)'
;MNRILKKTAVMIMAAAIGVSMNYQGAAVFAGTNNNITKQARYVEPEEWNRTEIKAYQFDSTDKFENYLLTGGAHLYNKNFNQSDRMVKITVEDPGYFVISADTDGDGSQKVKLYDSTKEKVLAQTTSDGDLEYGRLAKTGETFYIQLPAKIDKIIITSGVIKDEFGSMKASDTYYESGTGAATYHPFSISKRSAVEFNISAINRKGGETYAYIEKKEKGVWKRLDNTVKIEPASYDDDFIHGLQKGEYRLLIKAPKTQLNAVSFTKSSKSKNVAYKKSKAKSISLNKEISNIYTTGEKAERWYKVKVTSSKKKRRLEFGEDTVSGGYKFTIYKAGSKKVFKTIKVTQEASGKMVTLPKKKGTYYFKISKLTKKTNGVYEIGYY
;
A
#
# COMPACT_ATOMS: atom_id res chain seq x y z
N MET A 1 -17.89 7.73 -8.96
CA MET A 1 -17.58 8.91 -8.13
C MET A 1 -17.76 8.49 -6.69
N ASN A 2 -16.75 7.88 -6.09
CA ASN A 2 -16.58 7.66 -4.64
C ASN A 2 -15.24 6.93 -4.37
N ARG A 3 -14.18 7.40 -5.02
CA ARG A 3 -12.79 6.99 -4.71
C ARG A 3 -12.11 7.92 -3.68
N ILE A 4 -12.83 8.85 -3.07
CA ILE A 4 -12.25 9.98 -2.30
C ILE A 4 -12.08 9.67 -0.80
N LEU A 5 -12.65 8.59 -0.27
CA LEU A 5 -12.68 8.37 1.19
C LEU A 5 -11.68 7.33 1.74
N LYS A 6 -10.77 6.79 0.94
CA LYS A 6 -9.78 5.79 1.42
C LYS A 6 -8.32 6.27 1.48
N LYS A 7 -8.05 7.54 1.21
CA LYS A 7 -6.66 8.06 1.12
C LYS A 7 -6.01 8.47 2.45
N THR A 8 -6.66 8.33 3.58
CA THR A 8 -6.24 9.03 4.80
C THR A 8 -5.30 8.24 5.71
N ALA A 9 -5.20 6.93 5.60
CA ALA A 9 -4.39 6.13 6.53
C ALA A 9 -2.93 5.89 6.10
N VAL A 10 -2.62 5.97 4.82
CA VAL A 10 -1.26 5.67 4.28
C VAL A 10 -0.42 6.93 4.10
N MET A 11 -1.06 8.11 4.03
CA MET A 11 -0.34 9.38 3.90
C MET A 11 0.50 9.78 5.13
N ILE A 12 0.26 9.16 6.27
CA ILE A 12 0.92 9.53 7.54
C ILE A 12 2.38 9.04 7.58
N MET A 13 2.71 7.93 6.93
CA MET A 13 4.05 7.36 7.02
C MET A 13 5.05 7.84 5.98
N ALA A 14 4.58 8.20 4.81
CA ALA A 14 5.45 8.83 3.82
C ALA A 14 5.89 10.23 4.24
N ALA A 15 5.07 10.91 5.05
CA ALA A 15 5.44 12.15 5.70
C ALA A 15 6.55 11.97 6.76
N ALA A 16 6.66 10.81 7.41
CA ALA A 16 7.66 10.59 8.47
C ALA A 16 9.09 10.36 7.93
N ILE A 17 9.24 9.98 6.67
CA ILE A 17 10.55 9.79 6.03
C ILE A 17 10.87 10.93 5.02
N GLY A 18 9.91 11.77 4.70
CA GLY A 18 10.04 12.85 3.73
C GLY A 18 9.44 14.17 4.19
N VAL A 19 9.41 14.43 5.50
CA VAL A 19 9.00 15.73 6.00
C VAL A 19 10.19 16.67 5.93
N SER A 20 10.24 17.47 4.88
CA SER A 20 10.77 18.83 5.03
C SER A 20 9.90 19.49 6.12
N MET A 21 10.42 19.57 7.34
CA MET A 21 9.79 20.34 8.40
C MET A 21 9.79 21.81 8.02
N ASN A 22 8.76 22.24 7.32
CA ASN A 22 8.47 23.67 7.24
C ASN A 22 8.13 24.16 8.64
N TYR A 23 9.06 24.81 9.27
CA TYR A 23 8.97 25.43 10.60
C TYR A 23 8.04 26.66 10.63
N GLN A 24 6.94 26.63 9.94
CA GLN A 24 5.90 27.66 10.06
C GLN A 24 4.55 27.00 10.31
N GLY A 25 4.19 26.94 11.60
CA GLY A 25 2.82 26.74 12.03
C GLY A 25 2.35 25.30 11.98
N ALA A 26 2.03 24.74 13.14
CA ALA A 26 1.38 23.46 13.34
C ALA A 26 0.29 23.19 12.28
N ALA A 27 0.59 22.42 11.25
CA ALA A 27 -0.42 21.82 10.40
C ALA A 27 -1.13 20.74 11.20
N VAL A 28 -2.26 21.10 11.78
CA VAL A 28 -3.20 20.16 12.40
C VAL A 28 -3.74 19.27 11.30
N PHE A 29 -3.27 18.04 11.21
CA PHE A 29 -3.94 17.00 10.43
C PHE A 29 -5.18 16.56 11.20
N ALA A 30 -6.31 17.18 10.88
CA ALA A 30 -7.62 16.78 11.38
C ALA A 30 -8.04 15.48 10.69
N GLY A 31 -7.60 14.34 11.22
CA GLY A 31 -8.25 13.06 11.00
C GLY A 31 -9.49 13.00 11.88
N THR A 32 -10.67 12.96 11.27
CA THR A 32 -11.94 12.79 11.95
C THR A 32 -12.05 11.40 12.59
N ASN A 33 -11.48 11.24 13.77
CA ASN A 33 -11.88 10.26 14.76
C ASN A 33 -11.79 10.92 16.15
N ASN A 34 -12.96 11.18 16.71
CA ASN A 34 -13.21 11.92 17.94
C ASN A 34 -12.76 11.18 19.21
N ASN A 35 -11.50 10.74 19.35
CA ASN A 35 -10.98 10.25 20.64
C ASN A 35 -9.45 10.26 20.79
N ILE A 36 -8.71 11.02 20.00
CA ILE A 36 -7.26 11.21 20.24
C ILE A 36 -6.96 12.69 20.36
N THR A 37 -7.44 13.31 21.45
CA THR A 37 -6.91 14.58 21.96
C THR A 37 -5.71 14.33 22.87
N LYS A 38 -4.63 13.79 22.33
CA LYS A 38 -3.30 14.07 22.82
C LYS A 38 -2.54 14.70 21.66
N GLN A 39 -2.53 16.04 21.63
CA GLN A 39 -1.55 16.77 20.86
C GLN A 39 -0.19 16.16 21.18
N ALA A 40 0.46 15.56 20.19
CA ALA A 40 1.88 15.25 20.29
C ALA A 40 2.57 16.59 20.62
N ARG A 41 3.07 16.72 21.83
CA ARG A 41 3.87 17.88 22.23
C ARG A 41 5.14 17.75 21.41
N TYR A 42 5.37 18.69 20.50
CA TYR A 42 6.67 18.89 19.90
C TYR A 42 7.63 19.17 21.07
N VAL A 43 8.57 18.28 21.26
CA VAL A 43 9.71 18.50 22.16
C VAL A 43 10.84 18.95 21.26
N GLU A 44 11.31 20.17 21.44
CA GLU A 44 12.51 20.60 20.73
C GLU A 44 13.65 19.62 20.98
N PRO A 45 14.40 19.20 19.93
CA PRO A 45 15.58 18.35 20.13
C PRO A 45 16.53 19.06 21.09
N GLU A 46 17.02 18.33 22.09
CA GLU A 46 18.10 18.85 22.92
C GLU A 46 19.30 19.15 22.03
N GLU A 47 19.98 20.26 22.24
CA GLU A 47 21.21 20.60 21.54
C GLU A 47 22.34 19.62 21.93
N TRP A 48 22.58 18.61 21.09
CA TRP A 48 23.56 17.58 21.35
C TRP A 48 24.61 17.52 20.25
N ASN A 49 25.59 18.34 20.28
CA ASN A 49 26.74 18.24 19.39
C ASN A 49 27.57 16.96 19.72
N ARG A 50 26.95 15.81 19.66
CA ARG A 50 27.56 14.51 19.97
C ARG A 50 28.34 13.99 18.78
N THR A 51 29.46 13.32 19.01
CA THR A 51 30.22 12.59 18.02
C THR A 51 29.80 11.14 17.86
N GLU A 52 28.97 10.64 18.77
CA GLU A 52 28.41 9.29 18.72
C GLU A 52 26.92 9.29 18.97
N ILE A 53 26.19 8.57 18.15
CA ILE A 53 24.75 8.31 18.22
C ILE A 53 24.53 6.80 18.30
N LYS A 54 23.59 6.38 19.13
CA LYS A 54 23.14 5.00 19.21
C LYS A 54 21.74 4.89 18.62
N ALA A 55 21.59 4.06 17.57
CA ALA A 55 20.31 3.79 16.94
C ALA A 55 19.64 2.60 17.63
N TYR A 56 18.63 2.87 18.44
CA TYR A 56 17.82 1.89 19.14
C TYR A 56 16.59 1.50 18.35
N GLN A 57 16.01 0.36 18.71
CA GLN A 57 14.76 -0.11 18.17
C GLN A 57 13.59 0.76 18.67
N PHE A 58 12.67 1.06 17.75
CA PHE A 58 11.37 1.63 18.10
C PHE A 58 10.47 0.54 18.68
N ASP A 59 9.82 0.81 19.81
CA ASP A 59 8.99 -0.18 20.51
C ASP A 59 7.69 -0.54 19.78
N SER A 60 7.19 0.34 18.94
CA SER A 60 6.02 0.10 18.09
C SER A 60 5.95 1.12 16.95
N THR A 61 5.18 0.77 15.92
CA THR A 61 4.94 1.64 14.78
C THR A 61 4.19 2.91 15.12
N ASP A 62 3.29 2.87 16.13
CA ASP A 62 2.59 4.06 16.62
C ASP A 62 3.55 5.04 17.33
N LYS A 63 4.67 4.54 17.84
CA LYS A 63 5.72 5.35 18.44
C LYS A 63 6.77 5.82 17.44
N PHE A 64 6.78 5.28 16.21
CA PHE A 64 7.75 5.68 15.19
C PHE A 64 7.68 7.18 14.92
N GLU A 65 6.48 7.74 14.72
CA GLU A 65 6.30 9.18 14.55
C GLU A 65 6.70 9.97 15.80
N ASN A 66 6.34 9.45 16.97
CA ASN A 66 6.72 10.08 18.25
C ASN A 66 8.21 9.97 18.52
N TYR A 67 8.87 8.89 18.13
CA TYR A 67 10.31 8.70 18.31
C TYR A 67 11.12 9.62 17.38
N LEU A 68 10.70 9.80 16.13
CA LEU A 68 11.31 10.78 15.23
C LEU A 68 11.22 12.20 15.80
N LEU A 69 10.16 12.50 16.56
CA LEU A 69 9.93 13.80 17.17
C LEU A 69 10.59 13.97 18.55
N THR A 70 10.85 12.88 19.30
CA THR A 70 11.20 12.99 20.72
C THR A 70 12.42 12.20 21.18
N GLY A 71 12.87 11.19 20.47
CA GLY A 71 13.84 10.24 21.00
C GLY A 71 15.09 9.99 20.17
N GLY A 72 15.04 10.28 18.87
CA GLY A 72 16.15 10.00 17.95
C GLY A 72 16.71 11.21 17.24
N ALA A 73 16.20 12.41 17.54
CA ALA A 73 16.64 13.62 16.88
C ALA A 73 17.81 14.28 17.62
N HIS A 74 18.86 14.60 16.88
CA HIS A 74 20.06 15.26 17.38
C HIS A 74 20.29 16.55 16.59
N LEU A 75 20.34 17.69 17.30
CA LEU A 75 20.59 18.98 16.70
C LEU A 75 22.10 19.26 16.65
N TYR A 76 22.58 19.61 15.48
CA TYR A 76 23.92 20.12 15.25
C TYR A 76 23.84 21.54 14.75
N ASN A 77 24.60 22.44 15.38
CA ASN A 77 24.60 23.86 15.05
C ASN A 77 26.03 24.39 14.86
N LYS A 78 26.15 25.65 14.60
CA LYS A 78 27.42 26.34 14.36
C LYS A 78 28.46 26.20 15.51
N ASN A 79 28.07 25.74 16.67
CA ASN A 79 28.96 25.46 17.81
C ASN A 79 29.67 24.11 17.73
N PHE A 80 29.33 23.29 16.72
CA PHE A 80 30.00 22.02 16.51
C PHE A 80 31.37 22.21 15.83
N ASN A 81 32.43 22.16 16.64
CA ASN A 81 33.82 22.47 16.23
C ASN A 81 34.73 21.24 16.15
N GLN A 82 34.23 20.08 15.76
CA GLN A 82 35.05 18.89 15.56
C GLN A 82 35.87 19.00 14.26
N SER A 83 37.17 18.70 14.29
CA SER A 83 38.07 18.82 13.15
C SER A 83 37.70 17.93 11.98
N ASP A 84 37.25 16.73 12.27
CA ASP A 84 36.84 15.74 11.27
C ASP A 84 35.34 15.77 10.94
N ARG A 85 34.55 16.42 11.80
CA ARG A 85 33.09 16.57 11.64
C ARG A 85 32.35 15.28 11.30
N MET A 86 32.86 14.16 11.77
CA MET A 86 32.30 12.85 11.61
C MET A 86 31.55 12.44 12.87
N VAL A 87 30.27 12.13 12.72
CA VAL A 87 29.43 11.56 13.76
C VAL A 87 29.31 10.06 13.52
N LYS A 88 29.73 9.26 14.48
CA LYS A 88 29.58 7.80 14.45
C LYS A 88 28.19 7.40 14.88
N ILE A 89 27.54 6.52 14.11
CA ILE A 89 26.25 5.96 14.43
C ILE A 89 26.42 4.47 14.61
N THR A 90 26.02 3.93 15.76
CA THR A 90 26.07 2.50 16.08
C THR A 90 24.65 1.96 16.18
N VAL A 91 24.38 0.89 15.45
CA VAL A 91 23.10 0.16 15.50
C VAL A 91 23.11 -0.72 16.76
N GLU A 92 22.24 -0.45 17.71
CA GLU A 92 22.17 -1.21 18.98
C GLU A 92 21.25 -2.44 18.86
N ASP A 93 20.20 -2.35 18.06
CA ASP A 93 19.24 -3.43 17.85
C ASP A 93 19.20 -3.87 16.37
N PRO A 94 18.94 -5.16 16.07
CA PRO A 94 18.80 -5.60 14.68
C PRO A 94 17.44 -5.18 14.12
N GLY A 95 17.38 -4.89 12.80
CA GLY A 95 16.17 -4.52 12.09
C GLY A 95 16.44 -3.58 10.93
N TYR A 96 15.40 -2.87 10.48
CA TYR A 96 15.56 -1.89 9.42
C TYR A 96 16.06 -0.56 10.00
N PHE A 97 17.35 -0.32 9.84
CA PHE A 97 17.98 0.94 10.23
C PHE A 97 17.53 2.05 9.30
N VAL A 98 17.11 3.17 9.89
CA VAL A 98 16.75 4.41 9.18
C VAL A 98 17.56 5.56 9.71
N ILE A 99 17.93 6.46 8.82
CA ILE A 99 18.55 7.74 9.16
C ILE A 99 18.05 8.81 8.20
N SER A 100 17.72 9.97 8.74
CA SER A 100 17.48 11.19 7.98
C SER A 100 18.32 12.34 8.53
N ALA A 101 18.66 13.28 7.67
CA ALA A 101 19.24 14.55 8.08
C ALA A 101 18.56 15.67 7.31
N ASP A 102 18.18 16.73 8.02
CA ASP A 102 17.49 17.91 7.49
C ASP A 102 18.32 19.15 7.77
N THR A 103 18.59 19.92 6.73
CA THR A 103 19.36 21.18 6.77
C THR A 103 18.48 22.43 6.64
N ASP A 104 17.20 22.34 7.05
CA ASP A 104 16.21 23.44 6.92
C ASP A 104 16.06 23.95 5.45
N GLY A 105 16.15 23.04 4.48
CA GLY A 105 16.03 23.40 3.05
C GLY A 105 17.27 24.04 2.44
N ASP A 106 18.38 24.20 3.19
CA ASP A 106 19.65 24.70 2.66
C ASP A 106 20.43 23.59 1.95
N GLY A 107 20.11 23.35 0.70
CA GLY A 107 20.81 22.38 -0.14
C GLY A 107 22.29 22.70 -0.40
N SER A 108 22.79 23.85 0.03
CA SER A 108 24.22 24.20 -0.04
C SER A 108 25.04 23.41 1.00
N GLN A 109 24.42 23.00 2.08
CA GLN A 109 25.05 22.21 3.14
C GLN A 109 25.11 20.73 2.73
N LYS A 110 26.32 20.23 2.48
CA LYS A 110 26.51 18.83 2.03
C LYS A 110 26.78 17.91 3.20
N VAL A 111 25.75 17.16 3.59
CA VAL A 111 25.82 16.05 4.55
C VAL A 111 26.00 14.77 3.77
N LYS A 112 26.92 13.91 4.19
CA LYS A 112 27.18 12.61 3.56
C LYS A 112 27.16 11.50 4.61
N LEU A 113 26.49 10.40 4.26
CA LEU A 113 26.51 9.17 5.05
C LEU A 113 27.49 8.19 4.42
N TYR A 114 28.35 7.61 5.23
CA TYR A 114 29.33 6.61 4.86
C TYR A 114 29.08 5.28 5.54
N ASP A 115 29.61 4.23 4.97
CA ASP A 115 29.72 2.92 5.62
C ASP A 115 30.76 2.92 6.75
N SER A 116 30.95 1.75 7.36
CA SER A 116 31.90 1.56 8.49
C SER A 116 33.36 1.82 8.11
N THR A 117 33.73 1.76 6.84
CA THR A 117 35.11 2.01 6.35
C THR A 117 35.38 3.49 6.16
N LYS A 118 34.37 4.34 6.11
CA LYS A 118 34.41 5.77 5.75
C LYS A 118 34.85 6.03 4.28
N GLU A 119 34.87 5.02 3.45
CA GLU A 119 35.30 5.13 2.06
C GLU A 119 34.10 5.25 1.10
N LYS A 120 33.03 4.47 1.38
CA LYS A 120 31.86 4.42 0.52
C LYS A 120 30.77 5.35 0.98
N VAL A 121 30.41 6.34 0.15
CA VAL A 121 29.22 7.17 0.36
C VAL A 121 27.97 6.34 0.08
N LEU A 122 27.09 6.22 1.07
CA LEU A 122 25.81 5.52 1.00
C LEU A 122 24.67 6.45 0.58
N ALA A 123 24.69 7.67 1.11
CA ALA A 123 23.72 8.72 0.79
C ALA A 123 24.34 10.10 0.99
N GLN A 124 23.74 11.12 0.36
CA GLN A 124 24.09 12.51 0.58
C GLN A 124 22.85 13.40 0.43
N THR A 125 22.87 14.59 1.02
CA THR A 125 21.80 15.56 0.91
C THR A 125 21.46 15.88 -0.54
N THR A 126 20.17 16.02 -0.81
CA THR A 126 19.60 16.48 -2.08
C THR A 126 19.76 18.01 -2.23
N SER A 127 19.25 18.56 -3.33
CA SER A 127 19.13 20.02 -3.53
C SER A 127 18.23 20.70 -2.50
N ASP A 128 17.31 19.97 -1.92
CA ASP A 128 16.34 20.47 -0.94
C ASP A 128 16.86 20.38 0.50
N GLY A 129 18.10 19.91 0.68
CA GLY A 129 18.76 19.83 1.98
C GLY A 129 18.53 18.53 2.74
N ASP A 130 17.76 17.60 2.19
CA ASP A 130 17.40 16.34 2.85
C ASP A 130 18.35 15.20 2.52
N LEU A 131 18.71 14.40 3.53
CA LEU A 131 19.36 13.11 3.39
C LEU A 131 18.44 12.04 3.98
N GLU A 132 18.18 11.00 3.20
CA GLU A 132 17.44 9.83 3.65
C GLU A 132 18.20 8.56 3.28
N TYR A 133 18.27 7.62 4.21
CA TYR A 133 18.86 6.31 3.98
C TYR A 133 18.22 5.27 4.89
N GLY A 134 18.02 4.07 4.37
CA GLY A 134 17.55 2.94 5.16
C GLY A 134 17.98 1.62 4.55
N ARG A 135 18.23 0.63 5.42
CA ARG A 135 18.48 -0.75 5.05
C ARG A 135 18.40 -1.68 6.25
N LEU A 136 18.21 -2.97 5.99
CA LEU A 136 18.36 -3.99 7.01
C LEU A 136 19.78 -3.96 7.59
N ALA A 137 19.90 -3.85 8.91
CA ALA A 137 21.16 -3.79 9.64
C ALA A 137 21.16 -4.74 10.84
N LYS A 138 22.36 -5.07 11.30
CA LYS A 138 22.61 -5.93 12.48
C LYS A 138 23.11 -5.10 13.64
N THR A 139 22.92 -5.61 14.85
CA THR A 139 23.56 -5.07 16.06
C THR A 139 25.06 -4.93 15.87
N GLY A 140 25.61 -3.80 16.27
CA GLY A 140 27.03 -3.47 16.18
C GLY A 140 27.47 -2.91 14.82
N GLU A 141 26.60 -2.88 13.81
CA GLU A 141 26.94 -2.19 12.56
C GLU A 141 27.11 -0.68 12.82
N THR A 142 28.09 -0.09 12.12
CA THR A 142 28.42 1.32 12.27
C THR A 142 28.32 2.07 10.95
N PHE A 143 27.89 3.31 11.04
CA PHE A 143 27.84 4.28 9.97
C PHE A 143 28.51 5.56 10.41
N TYR A 144 28.90 6.38 9.46
CA TYR A 144 29.47 7.71 9.75
C TYR A 144 28.76 8.75 8.95
N ILE A 145 28.29 9.81 9.61
CA ILE A 145 27.74 10.98 8.93
C ILE A 145 28.75 12.11 9.00
N GLN A 146 29.12 12.63 7.82
CA GLN A 146 30.02 13.78 7.69
C GLN A 146 29.19 15.06 7.63
N LEU A 147 29.41 15.94 8.57
CA LEU A 147 28.79 17.25 8.61
C LEU A 147 29.59 18.29 7.80
N PRO A 148 28.93 19.30 7.23
CA PRO A 148 29.61 20.33 6.46
C PRO A 148 30.53 21.19 7.31
N ALA A 149 31.47 21.88 6.65
CA ALA A 149 32.43 22.76 7.31
C ALA A 149 31.79 23.95 8.03
N LYS A 150 30.69 24.45 7.46
CA LYS A 150 29.88 25.52 8.05
C LYS A 150 28.50 24.96 8.28
N ILE A 151 28.09 24.88 9.54
CA ILE A 151 26.78 24.37 9.96
C ILE A 151 26.01 25.56 10.52
N ASP A 152 24.85 25.88 9.96
CA ASP A 152 23.91 26.75 10.64
C ASP A 152 23.03 25.92 11.58
N LYS A 153 22.32 24.94 11.03
CA LYS A 153 21.51 23.99 11.81
C LYS A 153 21.32 22.71 10.99
N ILE A 154 21.53 21.54 11.62
CA ILE A 154 21.21 20.25 11.03
C ILE A 154 20.56 19.37 12.09
N ILE A 155 19.42 18.78 11.75
CA ILE A 155 18.76 17.77 12.59
C ILE A 155 19.06 16.40 11.99
N ILE A 156 19.63 15.51 12.78
CA ILE A 156 19.87 14.11 12.42
C ILE A 156 18.94 13.23 13.23
N THR A 157 18.15 12.42 12.56
CA THR A 157 17.28 11.43 13.20
C THR A 157 17.71 10.04 12.78
N SER A 158 17.87 9.12 13.74
CA SER A 158 18.23 7.73 13.46
C SER A 158 17.53 6.75 14.40
N GLY A 159 17.27 5.55 13.91
CA GLY A 159 16.67 4.48 14.71
C GLY A 159 16.55 3.17 13.94
N VAL A 160 15.91 2.19 14.56
CA VAL A 160 15.70 0.85 13.97
C VAL A 160 14.23 0.48 14.04
N ILE A 161 13.65 0.10 12.90
CA ILE A 161 12.29 -0.44 12.83
C ILE A 161 12.39 -1.96 12.94
N LYS A 162 11.67 -2.52 13.91
CA LYS A 162 11.59 -3.95 14.10
C LYS A 162 10.64 -4.59 13.13
N ASP A 163 11.03 -5.71 12.58
CA ASP A 163 10.12 -6.57 11.84
C ASP A 163 9.13 -7.24 12.80
N GLU A 164 7.87 -6.89 12.70
CA GLU A 164 6.79 -7.48 13.47
C GLU A 164 5.87 -8.29 12.56
N PHE A 165 6.38 -9.39 12.00
CA PHE A 165 5.58 -10.27 11.19
C PHE A 165 5.29 -11.61 11.88
N GLY A 166 4.00 -11.81 12.15
CA GLY A 166 3.41 -13.10 12.52
C GLY A 166 2.29 -13.47 11.55
N SER A 167 1.25 -14.13 12.04
CA SER A 167 0.01 -14.32 11.28
C SER A 167 -0.71 -12.98 11.12
N MET A 168 -0.95 -12.59 9.88
CA MET A 168 -1.63 -11.33 9.56
C MET A 168 -3.10 -11.35 9.99
N LYS A 169 -3.53 -10.28 10.64
CA LYS A 169 -4.94 -10.00 10.94
C LYS A 169 -5.45 -8.88 10.04
N ALA A 170 -6.72 -8.96 9.67
CA ALA A 170 -7.34 -7.90 8.86
C ALA A 170 -7.37 -6.57 9.63
N SER A 171 -7.08 -5.50 8.93
CA SER A 171 -7.03 -4.10 9.41
C SER A 171 -5.82 -3.75 10.29
N ASP A 172 -4.92 -4.69 10.55
CA ASP A 172 -3.63 -4.39 11.17
C ASP A 172 -2.60 -4.04 10.09
N THR A 173 -1.68 -3.14 10.40
CA THR A 173 -0.54 -2.81 9.55
C THR A 173 0.71 -3.45 10.14
N TYR A 174 1.53 -4.04 9.28
CA TYR A 174 2.78 -4.70 9.60
C TYR A 174 3.92 -4.05 8.85
N TYR A 175 5.09 -4.02 9.45
CA TYR A 175 6.30 -3.51 8.81
C TYR A 175 7.27 -4.65 8.58
N GLU A 176 7.82 -4.69 7.38
CA GLU A 176 8.75 -5.71 6.96
C GLU A 176 9.97 -5.13 6.27
N SER A 177 11.14 -5.47 6.79
CA SER A 177 12.40 -5.23 6.10
C SER A 177 12.62 -6.25 4.99
N GLY A 178 12.95 -5.79 3.79
CA GLY A 178 13.37 -6.70 2.74
C GLY A 178 14.62 -7.48 3.13
N THR A 179 14.62 -8.79 2.87
CA THR A 179 15.75 -9.68 3.17
C THR A 179 16.59 -10.00 1.93
N GLY A 180 16.10 -9.62 0.74
CA GLY A 180 16.61 -10.07 -0.56
C GLY A 180 16.07 -11.46 -0.97
N ALA A 181 15.49 -12.20 -0.02
CA ALA A 181 14.79 -13.46 -0.24
C ALA A 181 13.26 -13.26 -0.14
N ALA A 182 12.51 -14.32 -0.41
CA ALA A 182 11.06 -14.30 -0.21
C ALA A 182 10.72 -14.58 1.25
N THR A 183 9.82 -13.78 1.80
CA THR A 183 9.21 -13.95 3.12
C THR A 183 7.76 -14.38 2.99
N TYR A 184 7.20 -15.03 4.02
CA TYR A 184 5.89 -15.66 3.94
C TYR A 184 5.05 -15.28 5.16
N HIS A 185 3.89 -14.66 4.91
CA HIS A 185 3.01 -14.13 5.94
C HIS A 185 1.67 -14.86 5.92
N PRO A 186 1.45 -15.81 6.84
CA PRO A 186 0.23 -16.60 6.87
C PRO A 186 -0.97 -15.77 7.31
N PHE A 187 -2.13 -16.04 6.71
CA PHE A 187 -3.42 -15.49 7.12
C PHE A 187 -4.54 -16.47 6.80
N SER A 188 -5.72 -16.26 7.38
CA SER A 188 -6.87 -17.14 7.15
C SER A 188 -8.13 -16.36 6.79
N ILE A 189 -8.93 -16.96 5.91
CA ILE A 189 -10.22 -16.45 5.48
C ILE A 189 -11.32 -17.40 5.94
N SER A 190 -12.17 -16.95 6.85
CA SER A 190 -13.26 -17.75 7.42
C SER A 190 -14.49 -17.87 6.52
N LYS A 191 -14.72 -16.87 5.64
CA LYS A 191 -15.84 -16.80 4.69
C LYS A 191 -15.34 -16.29 3.34
N ARG A 192 -16.06 -16.62 2.27
CA ARG A 192 -15.80 -16.08 0.93
C ARG A 192 -15.79 -14.56 0.96
N SER A 193 -14.67 -13.94 0.59
CA SER A 193 -14.43 -12.50 0.74
C SER A 193 -13.67 -11.90 -0.43
N ALA A 194 -13.93 -10.63 -0.72
CA ALA A 194 -12.93 -9.78 -1.35
C ALA A 194 -11.88 -9.45 -0.28
N VAL A 195 -10.63 -9.63 -0.60
CA VAL A 195 -9.48 -9.32 0.26
C VAL A 195 -8.60 -8.34 -0.52
N GLU A 196 -8.48 -7.15 0.03
CA GLU A 196 -7.70 -6.07 -0.54
C GLU A 196 -6.41 -5.96 0.28
N PHE A 197 -5.27 -6.10 -0.38
CA PHE A 197 -3.96 -5.89 0.20
C PHE A 197 -3.47 -4.50 -0.19
N ASN A 198 -2.88 -3.84 0.77
CA ASN A 198 -2.12 -2.62 0.55
C ASN A 198 -0.68 -2.90 0.94
N ILE A 199 0.25 -2.68 0.02
CA ILE A 199 1.68 -2.81 0.25
C ILE A 199 2.34 -1.52 -0.22
N SER A 200 2.90 -0.78 0.72
CA SER A 200 3.66 0.44 0.44
C SER A 200 5.14 0.17 0.57
N ALA A 201 5.88 0.38 -0.52
CA ALA A 201 7.34 0.31 -0.54
C ALA A 201 7.90 1.68 -0.12
N ILE A 202 8.26 1.84 1.15
CA ILE A 202 8.48 3.14 1.80
C ILE A 202 9.75 3.83 1.30
N ASN A 203 10.87 3.09 1.18
CA ASN A 203 12.13 3.71 0.78
C ASN A 203 12.19 3.99 -0.72
N ARG A 204 12.25 5.26 -1.11
CA ARG A 204 12.33 5.71 -2.52
C ARG A 204 13.49 5.12 -3.30
N LYS A 205 14.61 4.83 -2.63
CA LYS A 205 15.81 4.24 -3.24
C LYS A 205 15.97 2.74 -2.91
N GLY A 206 14.94 2.15 -2.30
CA GLY A 206 15.00 0.78 -1.77
C GLY A 206 14.98 -0.33 -2.82
N GLY A 207 14.45 -0.06 -4.00
CA GLY A 207 14.22 -1.03 -5.06
C GLY A 207 12.82 -1.65 -5.04
N GLU A 208 12.53 -2.44 -6.06
CA GLU A 208 11.19 -3.00 -6.31
C GLU A 208 10.84 -4.10 -5.33
N THR A 209 9.59 -4.10 -4.88
CA THR A 209 8.99 -5.17 -4.09
C THR A 209 8.06 -6.00 -4.98
N TYR A 210 8.05 -7.30 -4.78
CA TYR A 210 7.18 -8.23 -5.51
C TYR A 210 6.32 -9.00 -4.52
N ALA A 211 5.01 -9.09 -4.79
CA ALA A 211 4.07 -9.80 -3.94
C ALA A 211 3.18 -10.75 -4.73
N TYR A 212 2.77 -11.86 -4.12
CA TYR A 212 1.71 -12.75 -4.60
C TYR A 212 1.13 -13.58 -3.47
N ILE A 213 -0.01 -14.21 -3.72
CA ILE A 213 -0.72 -15.03 -2.74
C ILE A 213 -0.62 -16.51 -3.10
N GLU A 214 -0.43 -17.32 -2.08
CA GLU A 214 -0.57 -18.76 -2.15
C GLU A 214 -1.70 -19.26 -1.25
N LYS A 215 -2.35 -20.33 -1.68
CA LYS A 215 -3.38 -21.06 -0.93
C LYS A 215 -2.87 -22.44 -0.55
N LYS A 216 -3.16 -22.87 0.66
CA LYS A 216 -2.88 -24.23 1.10
C LYS A 216 -3.96 -25.18 0.60
N GLU A 217 -3.61 -26.13 -0.23
CA GLU A 217 -4.48 -27.16 -0.77
C GLU A 217 -3.89 -28.56 -0.51
N LYS A 218 -4.57 -29.37 0.25
CA LYS A 218 -4.09 -30.74 0.62
C LYS A 218 -2.67 -30.73 1.21
N GLY A 219 -2.39 -29.76 2.07
CA GLY A 219 -1.08 -29.61 2.72
C GLY A 219 -0.01 -28.89 1.89
N VAL A 220 -0.24 -28.64 0.60
CA VAL A 220 0.72 -28.01 -0.32
C VAL A 220 0.30 -26.57 -0.60
N TRP A 221 1.27 -25.64 -0.61
CA TRP A 221 1.07 -24.26 -1.00
C TRP A 221 1.07 -24.14 -2.52
N LYS A 222 0.02 -23.53 -3.06
CA LYS A 222 -0.16 -23.30 -4.48
C LYS A 222 -0.41 -21.83 -4.75
N ARG A 223 0.34 -21.28 -5.67
CA ARG A 223 0.18 -19.90 -6.12
C ARG A 223 -1.18 -19.71 -6.82
N LEU A 224 -1.89 -18.63 -6.47
CA LEU A 224 -3.21 -18.34 -7.00
C LEU A 224 -3.18 -17.55 -8.30
N ASP A 225 -2.31 -16.56 -8.41
CA ASP A 225 -2.31 -15.60 -9.52
C ASP A 225 -0.93 -15.00 -9.83
N ASN A 226 -0.89 -13.90 -10.56
CA ASN A 226 0.34 -13.27 -11.01
C ASN A 226 1.06 -12.57 -9.84
N THR A 227 2.35 -12.27 -10.03
CA THR A 227 3.08 -11.35 -9.16
C THR A 227 2.58 -9.93 -9.39
N VAL A 228 2.36 -9.23 -8.31
CA VAL A 228 2.20 -7.77 -8.30
C VAL A 228 3.60 -7.18 -8.09
N LYS A 229 3.95 -6.18 -8.87
CA LYS A 229 5.15 -5.37 -8.74
C LYS A 229 4.75 -4.08 -8.02
N ILE A 230 5.48 -3.73 -7.00
CA ILE A 230 5.29 -2.52 -6.20
C ILE A 230 6.56 -1.68 -6.39
N GLU A 231 6.38 -0.48 -6.93
CA GLU A 231 7.49 0.45 -7.19
C GLU A 231 7.95 1.12 -5.88
N PRO A 232 9.24 1.47 -5.76
CA PRO A 232 9.74 2.24 -4.63
C PRO A 232 9.00 3.58 -4.49
N ALA A 233 8.69 3.95 -3.25
CA ALA A 233 7.86 5.11 -2.94
C ALA A 233 6.43 5.05 -3.52
N SER A 234 5.95 3.85 -3.85
CA SER A 234 4.54 3.64 -4.14
C SER A 234 3.76 3.67 -2.83
N TYR A 235 2.85 4.63 -2.74
CA TYR A 235 2.05 4.84 -1.54
C TYR A 235 0.72 4.08 -1.54
N ASP A 236 0.32 3.47 -2.66
CA ASP A 236 -1.03 2.94 -2.87
C ASP A 236 -1.08 1.77 -3.86
N ASP A 237 -0.20 0.80 -3.77
CA ASP A 237 -0.36 -0.42 -4.58
C ASP A 237 -1.34 -1.38 -3.91
N ASP A 238 -2.62 -1.07 -4.13
CA ASP A 238 -3.72 -1.93 -3.73
C ASP A 238 -3.94 -3.04 -4.76
N PHE A 239 -4.14 -4.26 -4.30
CA PHE A 239 -4.57 -5.35 -5.15
C PHE A 239 -5.62 -6.24 -4.47
N ILE A 240 -6.67 -6.56 -5.21
CA ILE A 240 -7.83 -7.24 -4.67
C ILE A 240 -7.95 -8.66 -5.18
N HIS A 241 -8.08 -9.59 -4.24
CA HIS A 241 -8.33 -11.00 -4.50
C HIS A 241 -9.73 -11.42 -4.07
N GLY A 242 -10.39 -12.24 -4.87
CA GLY A 242 -11.54 -13.00 -4.43
C GLY A 242 -11.11 -14.32 -3.80
N LEU A 243 -11.22 -14.45 -2.47
CA LEU A 243 -10.78 -15.62 -1.75
C LEU A 243 -11.95 -16.42 -1.18
N GLN A 244 -11.86 -17.75 -1.17
CA GLN A 244 -12.77 -18.65 -0.47
C GLN A 244 -12.30 -18.85 0.97
N LYS A 245 -13.12 -19.49 1.81
CA LYS A 245 -12.66 -19.98 3.11
C LYS A 245 -11.41 -20.85 2.92
N GLY A 246 -10.36 -20.61 3.72
CA GLY A 246 -9.12 -21.38 3.65
C GLY A 246 -7.93 -20.71 4.35
N GLU A 247 -6.80 -21.42 4.30
CA GLU A 247 -5.50 -20.95 4.74
C GLU A 247 -4.72 -20.39 3.55
N TYR A 248 -4.11 -19.24 3.75
CA TYR A 248 -3.38 -18.50 2.74
C TYR A 248 -2.08 -17.97 3.31
N ARG A 249 -1.16 -17.58 2.43
CA ARG A 249 -0.01 -16.77 2.79
C ARG A 249 0.26 -15.74 1.70
N LEU A 250 0.59 -14.54 2.14
CA LEU A 250 1.16 -13.51 1.30
C LEU A 250 2.66 -13.77 1.23
N LEU A 251 3.22 -13.77 0.03
CA LEU A 251 4.65 -13.80 -0.20
C LEU A 251 5.09 -12.42 -0.62
N ILE A 252 6.16 -11.93 0.02
CA ILE A 252 6.81 -10.66 -0.30
C ILE A 252 8.28 -10.94 -0.59
N LYS A 253 8.81 -10.37 -1.67
CA LYS A 253 10.22 -10.38 -2.00
C LYS A 253 10.69 -8.96 -2.25
N ALA A 254 11.51 -8.44 -1.37
CA ALA A 254 12.06 -7.10 -1.42
C ALA A 254 13.57 -7.10 -1.15
N PRO A 255 14.35 -6.18 -1.74
CA PRO A 255 15.77 -6.03 -1.45
C PRO A 255 15.99 -5.55 -0.02
N LYS A 256 17.19 -5.78 0.54
CA LYS A 256 17.55 -5.39 1.91
C LYS A 256 17.48 -3.88 2.19
N THR A 257 17.42 -3.09 1.14
CA THR A 257 17.29 -1.62 1.18
C THR A 257 15.84 -1.15 1.22
N GLN A 258 14.85 -2.06 1.17
CA GLN A 258 13.44 -1.72 1.14
C GLN A 258 12.77 -2.02 2.48
N LEU A 259 11.99 -1.08 2.99
CA LEU A 259 11.00 -1.27 4.05
C LEU A 259 9.61 -1.26 3.43
N ASN A 260 8.77 -2.21 3.80
CA ASN A 260 7.40 -2.30 3.34
C ASN A 260 6.43 -2.15 4.52
N ALA A 261 5.39 -1.34 4.35
CA ALA A 261 4.20 -1.39 5.18
C ALA A 261 3.15 -2.26 4.49
N VAL A 262 2.62 -3.24 5.21
CA VAL A 262 1.72 -4.25 4.66
C VAL A 262 0.46 -4.33 5.50
N SER A 263 -0.68 -4.20 4.86
CA SER A 263 -1.98 -4.42 5.51
C SER A 263 -2.94 -5.13 4.58
N PHE A 264 -4.04 -5.66 5.12
CA PHE A 264 -5.14 -6.13 4.30
C PHE A 264 -6.50 -5.88 4.95
N THR A 265 -7.49 -5.65 4.11
CA THR A 265 -8.90 -5.61 4.51
C THR A 265 -9.67 -6.76 3.88
N LYS A 266 -10.81 -7.10 4.46
CA LYS A 266 -11.68 -8.15 3.93
C LYS A 266 -13.15 -7.74 3.97
N SER A 267 -13.85 -8.01 2.87
CA SER A 267 -15.31 -7.80 2.76
C SER A 267 -15.97 -9.10 2.33
N SER A 268 -16.82 -9.66 3.19
CA SER A 268 -17.54 -10.90 2.88
C SER A 268 -18.48 -10.71 1.69
N LYS A 269 -18.46 -11.63 0.74
CA LYS A 269 -19.28 -11.60 -0.47
C LYS A 269 -20.16 -12.83 -0.58
N SER A 270 -21.45 -12.62 -0.80
CA SER A 270 -22.43 -13.69 -0.94
C SER A 270 -22.15 -14.61 -2.13
N LYS A 271 -22.42 -15.92 -1.96
CA LYS A 271 -22.49 -16.89 -3.07
C LYS A 271 -23.81 -16.81 -3.85
N ASN A 272 -24.74 -15.93 -3.48
CA ASN A 272 -26.04 -15.81 -4.12
C ASN A 272 -25.94 -15.22 -5.54
N VAL A 273 -25.44 -16.03 -6.45
CA VAL A 273 -25.27 -15.70 -7.88
C VAL A 273 -26.11 -16.63 -8.74
N ALA A 274 -26.51 -16.18 -9.94
CA ALA A 274 -27.27 -16.98 -10.87
C ALA A 274 -26.34 -17.54 -11.96
N TYR A 275 -26.32 -18.86 -12.10
CA TYR A 275 -25.53 -19.55 -13.14
C TYR A 275 -26.36 -19.87 -14.41
N LYS A 276 -27.67 -19.54 -14.43
CA LYS A 276 -28.56 -19.76 -15.57
C LYS A 276 -29.35 -18.49 -15.85
N LYS A 277 -29.61 -18.19 -17.15
CA LYS A 277 -30.35 -17.01 -17.60
C LYS A 277 -31.76 -16.94 -16.95
N SER A 278 -32.45 -18.06 -16.82
CA SER A 278 -33.79 -18.15 -16.20
C SER A 278 -33.79 -17.69 -14.72
N LYS A 279 -32.67 -17.85 -14.02
CA LYS A 279 -32.50 -17.44 -12.61
C LYS A 279 -31.72 -16.13 -12.46
N ALA A 280 -31.55 -15.34 -13.54
CA ALA A 280 -30.78 -14.12 -13.56
C ALA A 280 -31.19 -13.16 -12.42
N LYS A 281 -30.21 -12.61 -11.71
CA LYS A 281 -30.44 -11.66 -10.61
C LYS A 281 -30.82 -10.31 -11.17
N SER A 282 -31.86 -9.70 -10.62
CA SER A 282 -32.30 -8.36 -10.98
C SER A 282 -31.42 -7.29 -10.33
N ILE A 283 -31.09 -6.27 -11.13
CA ILE A 283 -30.50 -5.02 -10.61
C ILE A 283 -31.54 -3.93 -10.82
N SER A 284 -31.89 -3.23 -9.76
CA SER A 284 -32.85 -2.13 -9.78
C SER A 284 -32.18 -0.87 -10.34
N LEU A 285 -33.00 0.05 -10.88
CA LEU A 285 -32.53 1.34 -11.35
C LEU A 285 -31.86 2.14 -10.21
N ASN A 286 -30.78 2.84 -10.52
CA ASN A 286 -29.94 3.61 -9.59
C ASN A 286 -29.34 2.74 -8.47
N LYS A 287 -29.09 1.45 -8.78
CA LYS A 287 -28.40 0.53 -7.87
C LYS A 287 -27.17 -0.06 -8.52
N GLU A 288 -26.22 -0.31 -7.67
CA GLU A 288 -24.98 -0.98 -7.98
C GLU A 288 -24.87 -2.29 -7.20
N ILE A 289 -24.23 -3.27 -7.78
CA ILE A 289 -23.86 -4.52 -7.13
C ILE A 289 -22.38 -4.76 -7.30
N SER A 290 -21.75 -5.28 -6.26
CA SER A 290 -20.37 -5.74 -6.25
C SER A 290 -20.32 -7.20 -5.83
N ASN A 291 -19.53 -8.00 -6.53
CA ASN A 291 -19.29 -9.39 -6.15
C ASN A 291 -17.91 -9.83 -6.65
N ILE A 292 -17.48 -11.02 -6.28
CA ILE A 292 -16.14 -11.53 -6.62
C ILE A 292 -16.23 -12.81 -7.44
N TYR A 293 -15.20 -13.05 -8.24
CA TYR A 293 -14.82 -14.39 -8.64
C TYR A 293 -13.65 -14.87 -7.80
N THR A 294 -13.70 -16.13 -7.41
CA THR A 294 -12.59 -16.82 -6.77
C THR A 294 -11.98 -17.82 -7.75
N THR A 295 -10.75 -18.22 -7.51
CA THR A 295 -10.10 -19.28 -8.29
C THR A 295 -10.94 -20.57 -8.20
N GLY A 296 -11.19 -21.23 -9.34
CA GLY A 296 -11.98 -22.46 -9.43
C GLY A 296 -13.52 -22.28 -9.46
N GLU A 297 -14.06 -21.06 -9.26
CA GLU A 297 -15.50 -20.83 -9.44
C GLU A 297 -15.92 -20.92 -10.91
N LYS A 298 -17.20 -21.35 -11.13
CA LYS A 298 -17.83 -21.39 -12.46
C LYS A 298 -17.74 -20.04 -13.13
N ALA A 299 -17.40 -20.07 -14.43
CA ALA A 299 -17.05 -18.87 -15.19
C ALA A 299 -18.24 -17.96 -15.50
N GLU A 300 -19.49 -18.44 -15.47
CA GLU A 300 -20.63 -17.67 -15.96
C GLU A 300 -21.58 -17.25 -14.84
N ARG A 301 -22.04 -15.99 -14.89
CA ARG A 301 -23.07 -15.44 -13.99
C ARG A 301 -24.05 -14.60 -14.77
N TRP A 302 -25.32 -14.64 -14.38
CA TRP A 302 -26.41 -14.00 -15.10
C TRP A 302 -27.11 -12.94 -14.26
N TYR A 303 -27.31 -11.79 -14.89
CA TYR A 303 -28.04 -10.66 -14.34
C TYR A 303 -29.06 -10.14 -15.35
N LYS A 304 -30.01 -9.34 -14.85
CA LYS A 304 -31.03 -8.69 -15.66
C LYS A 304 -31.37 -7.31 -15.13
N VAL A 305 -31.78 -6.43 -16.04
CA VAL A 305 -32.34 -5.12 -15.73
C VAL A 305 -33.63 -4.93 -16.52
N LYS A 306 -34.56 -4.15 -15.98
CA LYS A 306 -35.84 -3.85 -16.64
C LYS A 306 -35.87 -2.39 -17.10
N VAL A 307 -35.96 -2.16 -18.41
CA VAL A 307 -36.21 -0.85 -18.99
C VAL A 307 -37.72 -0.63 -19.07
N THR A 308 -38.23 0.27 -18.26
CA THR A 308 -39.68 0.54 -18.15
C THR A 308 -40.13 1.71 -19.03
N SER A 309 -39.22 2.57 -19.47
CA SER A 309 -39.52 3.75 -20.29
C SER A 309 -38.67 3.79 -21.55
N SER A 310 -39.28 4.03 -22.71
CA SER A 310 -38.59 4.29 -23.97
C SER A 310 -38.13 5.75 -24.13
N LYS A 311 -38.60 6.66 -23.27
CA LYS A 311 -38.25 8.09 -23.33
C LYS A 311 -36.88 8.39 -22.69
N LYS A 312 -36.51 7.67 -21.62
CA LYS A 312 -35.26 7.90 -20.89
C LYS A 312 -34.15 6.97 -21.36
N LYS A 313 -32.95 7.50 -21.53
CA LYS A 313 -31.74 6.71 -21.76
C LYS A 313 -31.42 5.94 -20.48
N ARG A 314 -30.99 4.69 -20.57
CA ARG A 314 -30.54 3.83 -19.48
C ARG A 314 -29.12 3.37 -19.75
N ARG A 315 -28.32 3.30 -18.71
CA ARG A 315 -26.91 2.92 -18.80
C ARG A 315 -26.60 1.75 -17.89
N LEU A 316 -25.76 0.86 -18.37
CA LEU A 316 -25.07 -0.13 -17.56
C LEU A 316 -23.61 0.30 -17.44
N GLU A 317 -23.13 0.30 -16.24
CA GLU A 317 -21.71 0.53 -15.93
C GLU A 317 -21.11 -0.78 -15.44
N PHE A 318 -19.92 -1.11 -15.92
CA PHE A 318 -19.21 -2.33 -15.57
C PHE A 318 -17.82 -1.96 -15.10
N GLY A 319 -17.51 -2.37 -13.86
CA GLY A 319 -16.22 -2.19 -13.24
C GLY A 319 -15.56 -3.52 -12.94
N GLU A 320 -14.26 -3.49 -12.75
CA GLU A 320 -13.50 -4.61 -12.25
C GLU A 320 -12.33 -4.12 -11.39
N ASP A 321 -11.91 -5.01 -10.47
CA ASP A 321 -10.71 -4.88 -9.70
C ASP A 321 -10.12 -6.28 -9.53
N THR A 322 -9.11 -6.58 -10.34
CA THR A 322 -8.52 -7.91 -10.45
C THR A 322 -7.00 -7.83 -10.54
N VAL A 323 -6.32 -8.75 -9.90
CA VAL A 323 -4.86 -8.90 -10.04
C VAL A 323 -4.47 -9.55 -11.36
N SER A 324 -5.40 -10.28 -11.97
CA SER A 324 -5.14 -10.97 -13.24
C SER A 324 -6.40 -11.23 -14.04
N GLY A 325 -6.30 -11.11 -15.35
CA GLY A 325 -7.34 -11.45 -16.30
C GLY A 325 -8.33 -10.31 -16.52
N GLY A 326 -9.54 -10.43 -16.03
CA GLY A 326 -10.63 -9.51 -16.26
C GLY A 326 -11.93 -10.23 -16.62
N TYR A 327 -12.94 -9.47 -17.04
CA TYR A 327 -14.28 -9.97 -17.29
C TYR A 327 -14.78 -9.62 -18.67
N LYS A 328 -15.57 -10.54 -19.24
CA LYS A 328 -16.37 -10.34 -20.44
C LYS A 328 -17.85 -10.22 -20.07
N PHE A 329 -18.47 -9.12 -20.42
CA PHE A 329 -19.90 -8.88 -20.27
C PHE A 329 -20.58 -9.00 -21.62
N THR A 330 -21.54 -9.92 -21.74
CA THR A 330 -22.32 -10.12 -22.96
C THR A 330 -23.76 -9.72 -22.71
N ILE A 331 -24.23 -8.67 -23.34
CA ILE A 331 -25.58 -8.10 -23.17
C ILE A 331 -26.47 -8.58 -24.32
N TYR A 332 -27.66 -9.05 -23.98
CA TYR A 332 -28.64 -9.57 -24.93
C TYR A 332 -29.76 -8.57 -25.14
N LYS A 333 -30.30 -8.50 -26.39
CA LYS A 333 -31.46 -7.68 -26.68
C LYS A 333 -32.68 -8.12 -25.89
N ALA A 334 -33.52 -7.16 -25.51
CA ALA A 334 -34.76 -7.45 -24.80
C ALA A 334 -35.64 -8.44 -25.59
N GLY A 335 -36.14 -9.48 -24.93
CA GLY A 335 -37.00 -10.51 -25.56
C GLY A 335 -36.29 -11.40 -26.59
N SER A 336 -34.94 -11.40 -26.66
CA SER A 336 -34.18 -12.08 -27.70
C SER A 336 -33.00 -12.89 -27.16
N LYS A 337 -32.56 -13.88 -27.93
CA LYS A 337 -31.27 -14.55 -27.73
C LYS A 337 -30.11 -13.84 -28.43
N LYS A 338 -30.40 -12.83 -29.28
CA LYS A 338 -29.39 -12.09 -30.04
C LYS A 338 -28.57 -11.20 -29.11
N VAL A 339 -27.25 -11.25 -29.27
CA VAL A 339 -26.32 -10.38 -28.56
C VAL A 339 -26.51 -8.93 -29.02
N PHE A 340 -26.66 -8.01 -28.06
CA PHE A 340 -26.70 -6.59 -28.33
C PHE A 340 -25.26 -6.01 -28.33
N LYS A 341 -24.49 -6.32 -27.32
CA LYS A 341 -23.11 -5.85 -27.15
C LYS A 341 -22.29 -6.79 -26.30
N THR A 342 -21.02 -6.91 -26.61
CA THR A 342 -20.02 -7.57 -25.77
C THR A 342 -18.93 -6.56 -25.44
N ILE A 343 -18.55 -6.51 -24.17
CA ILE A 343 -17.44 -5.68 -23.69
C ILE A 343 -16.48 -6.53 -22.87
N LYS A 344 -15.22 -6.13 -22.83
CA LYS A 344 -14.20 -6.66 -21.95
C LYS A 344 -13.78 -5.56 -21.00
N VAL A 345 -13.59 -5.89 -19.76
CA VAL A 345 -13.08 -5.02 -18.69
C VAL A 345 -11.87 -5.73 -18.12
N THR A 346 -10.74 -5.04 -18.06
CA THR A 346 -9.44 -5.55 -17.63
C THR A 346 -8.78 -4.51 -16.72
N GLN A 347 -7.77 -4.87 -16.02
CA GLN A 347 -7.02 -3.96 -15.13
C GLN A 347 -6.60 -2.66 -15.83
N GLU A 348 -6.18 -2.74 -17.10
CA GLU A 348 -5.81 -1.56 -17.90
C GLU A 348 -7.02 -0.72 -18.34
N ALA A 349 -8.22 -1.31 -18.33
CA ALA A 349 -9.48 -0.68 -18.76
C ALA A 349 -10.61 -1.07 -17.80
N SER A 350 -10.46 -0.66 -16.53
CA SER A 350 -11.23 -1.10 -15.37
C SER A 350 -12.69 -0.66 -15.33
N GLY A 351 -13.10 0.26 -16.20
CA GLY A 351 -14.49 0.74 -16.27
C GLY A 351 -15.00 0.85 -17.71
N LYS A 352 -16.21 0.39 -17.95
CA LYS A 352 -16.91 0.54 -19.26
C LYS A 352 -18.38 0.84 -19.05
N MET A 353 -18.90 1.74 -19.90
CA MET A 353 -20.29 2.14 -19.90
C MET A 353 -20.99 1.69 -21.18
N VAL A 354 -22.24 1.24 -21.06
CA VAL A 354 -23.07 0.84 -22.19
C VAL A 354 -24.44 1.47 -22.08
N THR A 355 -24.81 2.31 -23.05
CA THR A 355 -26.18 2.82 -23.18
C THR A 355 -27.06 1.74 -23.77
N LEU A 356 -28.13 1.39 -23.05
CA LEU A 356 -29.15 0.46 -23.54
C LEU A 356 -30.06 1.14 -24.59
N PRO A 357 -30.61 0.37 -25.56
CA PRO A 357 -31.60 0.90 -26.50
C PRO A 357 -32.82 1.45 -25.76
N LYS A 358 -33.44 2.50 -26.34
CA LYS A 358 -34.70 3.08 -25.85
C LYS A 358 -35.91 2.18 -26.11
N LYS A 359 -35.81 0.90 -25.83
CA LYS A 359 -36.85 -0.11 -25.98
C LYS A 359 -37.23 -0.72 -24.64
N LYS A 360 -38.51 -0.64 -24.27
CA LYS A 360 -39.05 -1.31 -23.10
C LYS A 360 -38.74 -2.83 -23.14
N GLY A 361 -38.40 -3.40 -22.00
CA GLY A 361 -38.16 -4.85 -21.89
C GLY A 361 -37.12 -5.22 -20.87
N THR A 362 -36.90 -6.52 -20.69
CA THR A 362 -35.89 -7.06 -19.81
C THR A 362 -34.62 -7.39 -20.58
N TYR A 363 -33.53 -6.72 -20.23
CA TYR A 363 -32.22 -6.97 -20.81
C TYR A 363 -31.47 -7.92 -19.87
N TYR A 364 -31.01 -9.02 -20.44
CA TYR A 364 -30.16 -9.97 -19.73
C TYR A 364 -28.71 -9.73 -20.09
N PHE A 365 -27.83 -9.97 -19.16
CA PHE A 365 -26.40 -9.98 -19.45
C PHE A 365 -25.70 -11.08 -18.66
N LYS A 366 -24.65 -11.57 -19.28
CA LYS A 366 -23.80 -12.61 -18.77
C LYS A 366 -22.41 -12.05 -18.52
N ILE A 367 -21.86 -12.37 -17.33
CA ILE A 367 -20.47 -12.15 -16.99
C ILE A 367 -19.72 -13.45 -17.14
N SER A 368 -18.56 -13.41 -17.73
CA SER A 368 -17.65 -14.54 -17.87
C SER A 368 -16.23 -14.10 -17.54
N LYS A 369 -15.45 -14.98 -16.94
CA LYS A 369 -14.01 -14.79 -16.80
C LYS A 369 -13.34 -14.72 -18.17
N LEU A 370 -12.37 -13.83 -18.35
CA LEU A 370 -11.53 -13.80 -19.55
C LEU A 370 -10.49 -14.92 -19.57
N THR A 371 -9.98 -15.30 -18.40
CA THR A 371 -9.00 -16.39 -18.24
C THR A 371 -9.39 -17.31 -17.08
N LYS A 372 -8.81 -18.50 -17.02
CA LYS A 372 -8.99 -19.41 -15.89
C LYS A 372 -8.45 -18.82 -14.57
N LYS A 373 -7.46 -17.94 -14.66
CA LYS A 373 -6.83 -17.25 -13.51
C LYS A 373 -7.58 -16.01 -13.05
N THR A 374 -8.60 -15.52 -13.81
CA THR A 374 -9.37 -14.33 -13.43
C THR A 374 -9.92 -14.49 -12.02
N ASN A 375 -9.54 -13.55 -11.14
CA ASN A 375 -9.82 -13.53 -9.73
C ASN A 375 -9.92 -12.06 -9.27
N GLY A 376 -10.85 -11.72 -8.41
CA GLY A 376 -11.06 -10.36 -7.92
C GLY A 376 -12.51 -9.93 -7.95
N VAL A 377 -12.75 -8.62 -7.92
CA VAL A 377 -14.06 -7.97 -7.85
C VAL A 377 -14.58 -7.62 -9.25
N TYR A 378 -15.87 -7.71 -9.45
CA TYR A 378 -16.60 -7.06 -10.54
C TYR A 378 -17.76 -6.26 -9.99
N GLU A 379 -18.05 -5.17 -10.65
CA GLU A 379 -19.11 -4.24 -10.30
C GLU A 379 -20.05 -3.99 -11.45
N ILE A 380 -21.33 -3.76 -11.15
CA ILE A 380 -22.35 -3.50 -12.15
C ILE A 380 -23.30 -2.44 -11.61
N GLY A 381 -23.31 -1.29 -12.26
CA GLY A 381 -24.28 -0.22 -12.02
C GLY A 381 -25.39 -0.20 -13.08
N TYR A 382 -26.62 0.16 -12.71
CA TYR A 382 -27.75 0.38 -13.60
C TYR A 382 -28.38 1.75 -13.35
N TYR A 383 -28.31 2.65 -14.34
CA TYR A 383 -28.74 4.05 -14.25
C TYR A 383 -29.66 4.49 -15.39
#